data_a15c62978efbca490c95ed620216e214
#
_entry.id   a15c62978efbca490c95ed620216e214
#
_cell.length_a   1.000
_cell.length_b   1.000
_cell.length_c   1.000
_cell.angle_alpha   90.00
_cell.angle_beta   90.00
_cell.angle_gamma   90.00
#
_symmetry.space_group_name_H-M   'P 1'
#
loop_
_entity.id
_entity.type
_entity.pdbx_description
1 polymer ?
#
loop_
_entity_poly.entity_id
_entity_poly.type
_entity_poly.pdbx_seq_one_letter_code
_entity_poly.pdbx_strand_id
1 'polypeptide(L)'
;IGMVHQHFMLAKNLTVLENIILGIDRPFLKNIKLSKYKEEIQRVMELYSLNIDLNQFVDELSVGEKQRVEIIKVLYRGAKILILDEPTAVLVPQEVEELFKNLRDLKNNDVTVLFISHKLDEVLEIADEISVMRSGQMIDTVLNDNVSKTQLAEMMIGKSLPTPPARATSTDEKIILKVENIKSNDEGGRTIFEDITFEVHK
;
A
#
# COMPACT_ATOMS: atom_id res chain seq x y z
N ILE A 1 -19.21 5.09 1.34
CA ILE A 1 -18.00 5.09 0.52
C ILE A 1 -16.93 5.86 1.26
N GLY A 2 -15.71 5.34 1.30
CA GLY A 2 -14.56 6.03 1.84
C GLY A 2 -13.36 5.90 0.92
N MET A 3 -12.44 6.87 0.98
CA MET A 3 -11.26 6.89 0.14
C MET A 3 -10.01 7.13 0.99
N VAL A 4 -8.98 6.37 0.70
CA VAL A 4 -7.62 6.58 1.21
C VAL A 4 -6.78 7.08 0.04
N HIS A 5 -6.28 8.29 0.18
CA HIS A 5 -5.49 8.95 -0.86
C HIS A 5 -4.03 8.51 -0.84
N GLN A 6 -3.32 8.69 -1.93
CA GLN A 6 -1.88 8.43 -2.05
C GLN A 6 -1.06 9.18 -0.99
N HIS A 7 -1.51 10.38 -0.58
CA HIS A 7 -0.89 11.17 0.47
C HIS A 7 -1.78 11.15 1.72
N PHE A 8 -1.21 10.74 2.84
CA PHE A 8 -1.95 10.62 4.10
C PHE A 8 -2.52 11.96 4.59
N MET A 9 -3.80 11.95 4.93
CA MET A 9 -4.53 13.11 5.46
C MET A 9 -4.58 13.05 7.01
N LEU A 10 -3.41 12.81 7.63
CA LEU A 10 -3.26 12.67 9.08
C LEU A 10 -2.57 13.89 9.70
N ALA A 11 -3.07 14.32 10.86
CA ALA A 11 -2.44 15.34 11.69
C ALA A 11 -1.30 14.72 12.50
N LYS A 12 -0.05 15.08 12.19
CA LYS A 12 1.17 14.46 12.74
C LYS A 12 1.29 14.60 14.24
N ASN A 13 0.82 15.73 14.79
CA ASN A 13 0.88 16.10 16.20
C ASN A 13 -0.27 15.55 17.06
N LEU A 14 -1.13 14.72 16.49
CA LEU A 14 -2.22 14.05 17.18
C LEU A 14 -1.95 12.55 17.29
N THR A 15 -2.57 11.92 18.29
CA THR A 15 -2.57 10.47 18.45
C THR A 15 -3.39 9.78 17.34
N VAL A 16 -3.22 8.47 17.19
CA VAL A 16 -4.03 7.64 16.31
C VAL A 16 -5.52 7.79 16.64
N LEU A 17 -5.89 7.68 17.93
CA LEU A 17 -7.27 7.85 18.38
C LEU A 17 -7.85 9.20 17.94
N GLU A 18 -7.12 10.28 18.21
CA GLU A 18 -7.55 11.64 17.87
C GLU A 18 -7.71 11.83 16.35
N ASN A 19 -6.82 11.27 15.54
CA ASN A 19 -6.93 11.32 14.08
C ASN A 19 -8.16 10.57 13.55
N ILE A 20 -8.51 9.42 14.12
CA ILE A 20 -9.68 8.64 13.69
C ILE A 20 -10.97 9.39 13.99
N ILE A 21 -11.08 10.02 15.18
CA ILE A 21 -12.29 10.74 15.59
C ILE A 21 -12.37 12.17 15.06
N LEU A 22 -11.28 12.71 14.50
CA LEU A 22 -11.22 14.06 13.95
C LEU A 22 -12.26 14.24 12.83
N GLY A 23 -13.08 15.29 12.93
CA GLY A 23 -14.12 15.60 11.93
C GLY A 23 -15.38 14.74 12.02
N ILE A 24 -15.58 14.00 13.11
CA ILE A 24 -16.86 13.37 13.39
C ILE A 24 -17.80 14.45 13.93
N ASP A 25 -18.80 14.84 13.12
CA ASP A 25 -19.80 15.82 13.50
C ASP A 25 -20.65 15.32 14.69
N ARG A 26 -20.31 15.77 15.88
CA ARG A 26 -21.24 15.77 17.03
C ARG A 26 -21.39 17.19 17.54
N PRO A 27 -22.61 17.66 17.73
CA PRO A 27 -22.86 19.01 18.20
C PRO A 27 -22.24 19.20 19.59
N PHE A 28 -21.31 20.16 19.66
CA PHE A 28 -20.72 20.71 20.88
C PHE A 28 -20.07 19.73 21.88
N LEU A 29 -18.79 19.68 21.78
CA LEU A 29 -17.68 19.21 22.63
C LEU A 29 -17.78 19.50 24.15
N LYS A 30 -18.89 19.23 24.78
CA LYS A 30 -18.92 19.16 26.24
C LYS A 30 -18.80 17.69 26.65
N ASN A 31 -17.60 17.31 27.12
CA ASN A 31 -17.23 16.00 27.67
C ASN A 31 -17.20 14.83 26.64
N ILE A 32 -16.26 14.88 25.69
CA ILE A 32 -15.91 13.68 24.90
C ILE A 32 -15.34 12.64 25.88
N LYS A 33 -16.09 11.57 26.12
CA LYS A 33 -15.56 10.38 26.80
C LYS A 33 -14.72 9.61 25.77
N LEU A 34 -13.42 9.94 25.67
CA LEU A 34 -12.47 9.27 24.78
C LEU A 34 -12.48 7.74 24.94
N SER A 35 -12.77 7.25 26.16
CA SER A 35 -12.88 5.82 26.43
C SER A 35 -13.94 5.12 25.57
N LYS A 36 -15.10 5.74 25.33
CA LYS A 36 -16.16 5.17 24.50
C LYS A 36 -15.73 5.02 23.04
N TYR A 37 -15.07 6.07 22.50
CA TYR A 37 -14.52 6.01 21.13
C TYR A 37 -13.43 4.94 21.00
N LYS A 38 -12.58 4.82 22.01
CA LYS A 38 -11.53 3.80 22.04
C LYS A 38 -12.12 2.39 21.94
N GLU A 39 -13.16 2.08 22.72
CA GLU A 39 -13.85 0.78 22.67
C GLU A 39 -14.51 0.53 21.30
N GLU A 40 -15.19 1.54 20.73
CA GLU A 40 -15.83 1.42 19.42
C GLU A 40 -14.80 1.18 18.30
N ILE A 41 -13.68 1.91 18.32
CA ILE A 41 -12.59 1.77 17.34
C ILE A 41 -11.90 0.41 17.51
N GLN A 42 -11.66 -0.05 18.74
CA GLN A 42 -11.09 -1.36 19.00
C GLN A 42 -11.93 -2.49 18.40
N ARG A 43 -13.26 -2.41 18.48
CA ARG A 43 -14.14 -3.39 17.82
C ARG A 43 -13.99 -3.38 16.31
N VAL A 44 -13.82 -2.21 15.69
CA VAL A 44 -13.55 -2.11 14.24
C VAL A 44 -12.18 -2.72 13.91
N MET A 45 -11.17 -2.45 14.73
CA MET A 45 -9.84 -3.02 14.56
C MET A 45 -9.84 -4.55 14.67
N GLU A 46 -10.54 -5.09 15.66
CA GLU A 46 -10.70 -6.54 15.86
C GLU A 46 -11.45 -7.18 14.68
N LEU A 47 -12.57 -6.57 14.24
CA LEU A 47 -13.39 -7.08 13.14
C LEU A 47 -12.60 -7.21 11.82
N TYR A 48 -11.68 -6.30 11.57
CA TYR A 48 -10.94 -6.24 10.31
C TYR A 48 -9.45 -6.62 10.47
N SER A 49 -9.05 -7.15 11.61
CA SER A 49 -7.66 -7.55 11.91
C SER A 49 -6.63 -6.42 11.76
N LEU A 50 -7.04 -5.17 12.00
CA LEU A 50 -6.22 -3.96 11.84
C LEU A 50 -5.62 -3.53 13.18
N ASN A 51 -4.44 -4.03 13.52
CA ASN A 51 -3.80 -3.74 14.82
C ASN A 51 -2.93 -2.49 14.77
N ILE A 52 -3.18 -1.55 15.72
CA ILE A 52 -2.36 -0.35 15.95
C ILE A 52 -2.56 0.17 17.38
N ASP A 53 -1.54 0.82 17.95
CA ASP A 53 -1.71 1.51 19.25
C ASP A 53 -2.42 2.84 19.08
N LEU A 54 -3.62 2.94 19.67
CA LEU A 54 -4.45 4.15 19.62
C LEU A 54 -3.86 5.36 20.35
N ASN A 55 -2.90 5.15 21.26
CA ASN A 55 -2.29 6.23 22.04
C ASN A 55 -0.98 6.75 21.39
N GLN A 56 -0.43 6.07 20.40
CA GLN A 56 0.79 6.48 19.71
C GLN A 56 0.56 7.73 18.88
N PHE A 57 1.56 8.62 18.81
CA PHE A 57 1.51 9.79 17.92
C PHE A 57 1.74 9.39 16.46
N VAL A 58 1.03 10.08 15.55
CA VAL A 58 1.09 9.74 14.12
C VAL A 58 2.45 10.02 13.49
N ASP A 59 3.24 10.96 13.98
CA ASP A 59 4.60 11.20 13.47
C ASP A 59 5.57 10.05 13.75
N GLU A 60 5.34 9.27 14.80
CA GLU A 60 6.15 8.11 15.19
C GLU A 60 5.84 6.84 14.37
N LEU A 61 4.73 6.83 13.62
CA LEU A 61 4.27 5.68 12.86
C LEU A 61 5.10 5.46 11.58
N SER A 62 5.29 4.18 11.21
CA SER A 62 5.75 3.79 9.88
C SER A 62 4.72 4.19 8.80
N VAL A 63 5.12 4.07 7.55
CA VAL A 63 4.24 4.37 6.41
C VAL A 63 3.05 3.41 6.37
N GLY A 64 3.29 2.11 6.57
CA GLY A 64 2.24 1.10 6.61
C GLY A 64 1.27 1.29 7.78
N GLU A 65 1.77 1.73 8.95
CA GLU A 65 0.93 2.06 10.09
C GLU A 65 0.04 3.28 9.82
N LYS A 66 0.59 4.34 9.21
CA LYS A 66 -0.19 5.51 8.78
C LYS A 66 -1.32 5.13 7.84
N GLN A 67 -1.05 4.22 6.92
CA GLN A 67 -2.07 3.70 6.01
C GLN A 67 -3.17 2.93 6.76
N ARG A 68 -2.81 2.08 7.73
CA ARG A 68 -3.79 1.40 8.58
C ARG A 68 -4.69 2.39 9.32
N VAL A 69 -4.14 3.49 9.86
CA VAL A 69 -4.93 4.55 10.49
C VAL A 69 -5.96 5.14 9.54
N GLU A 70 -5.59 5.45 8.30
CA GLU A 70 -6.53 5.97 7.29
C GLU A 70 -7.63 4.96 6.96
N ILE A 71 -7.30 3.67 6.83
CA ILE A 71 -8.29 2.61 6.60
C ILE A 71 -9.24 2.50 7.78
N ILE A 72 -8.73 2.42 9.02
CA ILE A 72 -9.56 2.36 10.24
C ILE A 72 -10.49 3.57 10.33
N LYS A 73 -9.99 4.77 10.06
CA LYS A 73 -10.73 6.03 10.07
C LYS A 73 -11.94 5.99 9.11
N VAL A 74 -11.75 5.44 7.92
CA VAL A 74 -12.81 5.31 6.91
C VAL A 74 -13.83 4.22 7.30
N LEU A 75 -13.36 3.08 7.81
CA LEU A 75 -14.21 1.98 8.26
C LEU A 75 -15.03 2.35 9.51
N TYR A 76 -14.42 3.04 10.46
CA TYR A 76 -15.10 3.53 11.66
C TYR A 76 -16.27 4.49 11.32
N ARG A 77 -16.16 5.21 10.21
CA ARG A 77 -17.26 6.06 9.66
C ARG A 77 -18.32 5.26 8.91
N GLY A 78 -18.23 3.93 8.90
CA GLY A 78 -19.23 3.03 8.31
C GLY A 78 -19.12 2.86 6.80
N ALA A 79 -17.95 3.09 6.20
CA ALA A 79 -17.75 2.83 4.77
C ALA A 79 -17.90 1.33 4.47
N LYS A 80 -18.68 1.01 3.44
CA LYS A 80 -18.85 -0.33 2.87
C LYS A 80 -18.11 -0.49 1.54
N ILE A 81 -17.68 0.62 0.96
CA ILE A 81 -16.86 0.66 -0.25
C ILE A 81 -15.62 1.47 0.11
N LEU A 82 -14.45 0.86 0.01
CA LEU A 82 -13.15 1.44 0.28
C LEU A 82 -12.41 1.65 -1.04
N ILE A 83 -12.04 2.88 -1.34
CA ILE A 83 -11.23 3.25 -2.50
C ILE A 83 -9.81 3.49 -2.02
N LEU A 84 -8.83 2.81 -2.62
CA LEU A 84 -7.41 2.94 -2.32
C LEU A 84 -6.69 3.44 -3.58
N ASP A 85 -6.07 4.63 -3.49
CA ASP A 85 -5.38 5.25 -4.60
C ASP A 85 -3.85 5.07 -4.44
N GLU A 86 -3.25 4.22 -5.30
CA GLU A 86 -1.82 3.86 -5.30
C GLU A 86 -1.29 3.49 -3.90
N PRO A 87 -1.96 2.58 -3.15
CA PRO A 87 -1.69 2.40 -1.72
C PRO A 87 -0.34 1.76 -1.41
N THR A 88 0.34 1.19 -2.40
CA THR A 88 1.64 0.51 -2.25
C THR A 88 2.83 1.33 -2.73
N ALA A 89 2.60 2.57 -3.20
CA ALA A 89 3.64 3.39 -3.84
C ALA A 89 4.87 3.67 -2.94
N VAL A 90 4.66 3.73 -1.64
CA VAL A 90 5.66 4.10 -0.64
C VAL A 90 5.91 3.01 0.43
N LEU A 91 5.29 1.85 0.27
CA LEU A 91 5.43 0.72 1.19
C LEU A 91 6.66 -0.14 0.85
N VAL A 92 7.28 -0.70 1.88
CA VAL A 92 8.27 -1.77 1.70
C VAL A 92 7.55 -3.11 1.44
N PRO A 93 8.21 -4.13 0.85
CA PRO A 93 7.56 -5.38 0.47
C PRO A 93 6.77 -6.05 1.60
N GLN A 94 7.30 -6.06 2.82
CA GLN A 94 6.65 -6.64 3.99
C GLN A 94 5.34 -5.90 4.36
N GLU A 95 5.31 -4.58 4.22
CA GLU A 95 4.10 -3.78 4.46
C GLU A 95 3.05 -4.00 3.35
N VAL A 96 3.48 -4.29 2.11
CA VAL A 96 2.57 -4.66 1.00
C VAL A 96 1.88 -5.98 1.28
N GLU A 97 2.62 -7.00 1.72
CA GLU A 97 2.05 -8.30 2.09
C GLU A 97 1.02 -8.17 3.23
N GLU A 98 1.34 -7.36 4.25
CA GLU A 98 0.43 -7.08 5.35
C GLU A 98 -0.83 -6.34 4.89
N LEU A 99 -0.68 -5.34 4.01
CA LEU A 99 -1.81 -4.64 3.40
C LEU A 99 -2.72 -5.61 2.65
N PHE A 100 -2.17 -6.48 1.80
CA PHE A 100 -2.96 -7.44 1.03
C PHE A 100 -3.70 -8.43 1.93
N LYS A 101 -3.09 -8.88 3.01
CA LYS A 101 -3.77 -9.68 4.02
C LYS A 101 -4.97 -8.93 4.60
N ASN A 102 -4.77 -7.68 5.01
CA ASN A 102 -5.84 -6.84 5.55
C ASN A 102 -6.98 -6.62 4.53
N LEU A 103 -6.65 -6.42 3.23
CA LEU A 103 -7.65 -6.26 2.18
C LEU A 103 -8.47 -7.55 1.97
N ARG A 104 -7.85 -8.73 2.06
CA ARG A 104 -8.57 -10.01 2.02
C ARG A 104 -9.51 -10.15 3.22
N ASP A 105 -9.07 -9.75 4.41
CA ASP A 105 -9.90 -9.77 5.61
C ASP A 105 -11.09 -8.79 5.49
N LEU A 106 -10.90 -7.61 4.91
CA LEU A 106 -11.96 -6.66 4.61
C LEU A 106 -13.00 -7.24 3.65
N LYS A 107 -12.55 -7.87 2.56
CA LYS A 107 -13.42 -8.55 1.60
C LYS A 107 -14.26 -9.65 2.27
N ASN A 108 -13.65 -10.47 3.14
CA ASN A 108 -14.34 -11.53 3.87
C ASN A 108 -15.40 -10.99 4.86
N ASN A 109 -15.33 -9.69 5.19
CA ASN A 109 -16.29 -8.98 6.04
C ASN A 109 -17.19 -8.02 5.25
N ASP A 110 -17.52 -8.35 4.01
CA ASP A 110 -18.45 -7.64 3.13
C ASP A 110 -18.07 -6.18 2.83
N VAL A 111 -16.78 -5.84 2.84
CA VAL A 111 -16.28 -4.55 2.36
C VAL A 111 -15.83 -4.70 0.91
N THR A 112 -16.44 -3.93 0.02
CA THR A 112 -15.97 -3.82 -1.37
C THR A 112 -14.74 -2.94 -1.44
N VAL A 113 -13.66 -3.43 -2.04
CA VAL A 113 -12.41 -2.68 -2.22
C VAL A 113 -12.21 -2.33 -3.69
N LEU A 114 -12.03 -1.04 -3.97
CA LEU A 114 -11.58 -0.53 -5.25
C LEU A 114 -10.09 -0.15 -5.12
N PHE A 115 -9.23 -0.95 -5.73
CA PHE A 115 -7.77 -0.82 -5.65
C PHE A 115 -7.24 -0.21 -6.95
N ILE A 116 -6.69 0.99 -6.88
CA ILE A 116 -6.11 1.69 -8.04
C ILE A 116 -4.60 1.53 -7.99
N SER A 117 -4.02 0.92 -9.02
CA SER A 117 -2.56 0.75 -9.15
C SER A 117 -2.15 0.61 -10.61
N HIS A 118 -0.88 0.94 -10.89
CA HIS A 118 -0.22 0.66 -12.15
C HIS A 118 0.76 -0.54 -12.06
N LYS A 119 0.90 -1.14 -10.87
CA LYS A 119 1.76 -2.29 -10.63
C LYS A 119 0.99 -3.59 -10.91
N LEU A 120 1.16 -4.13 -12.10
CA LEU A 120 0.36 -5.27 -12.58
C LEU A 120 0.48 -6.52 -11.71
N ASP A 121 1.63 -6.79 -11.11
CA ASP A 121 1.82 -7.95 -10.21
C ASP A 121 0.93 -7.84 -8.98
N GLU A 122 0.81 -6.64 -8.40
CA GLU A 122 -0.04 -6.37 -7.26
C GLU A 122 -1.52 -6.51 -7.61
N VAL A 123 -1.91 -5.98 -8.78
CA VAL A 123 -3.29 -6.09 -9.26
C VAL A 123 -3.69 -7.55 -9.48
N LEU A 124 -2.81 -8.34 -10.14
CA LEU A 124 -3.05 -9.77 -10.38
C LEU A 124 -3.09 -10.60 -9.09
N GLU A 125 -2.43 -10.15 -8.02
CA GLU A 125 -2.44 -10.84 -6.72
C GLU A 125 -3.73 -10.62 -5.93
N ILE A 126 -4.32 -9.42 -5.98
CA ILE A 126 -5.38 -9.02 -5.05
C ILE A 126 -6.77 -8.90 -5.67
N ALA A 127 -6.88 -8.57 -6.96
CA ALA A 127 -8.15 -8.27 -7.60
C ALA A 127 -8.92 -9.53 -8.00
N ASP A 128 -10.23 -9.47 -7.97
CA ASP A 128 -11.13 -10.47 -8.58
C ASP A 128 -11.43 -10.08 -10.04
N GLU A 129 -11.66 -8.78 -10.25
CA GLU A 129 -12.00 -8.18 -11.53
C GLU A 129 -11.10 -6.96 -11.77
N ILE A 130 -10.63 -6.80 -12.99
CA ILE A 130 -9.68 -5.75 -13.36
C ILE A 130 -10.28 -4.90 -14.48
N SER A 131 -10.44 -3.61 -14.21
CA SER A 131 -10.86 -2.62 -15.19
C SER A 131 -9.68 -1.79 -15.66
N VAL A 132 -9.41 -1.79 -16.95
CA VAL A 132 -8.30 -1.02 -17.54
C VAL A 132 -8.80 0.31 -18.08
N MET A 133 -8.18 1.41 -17.58
CA MET A 133 -8.44 2.77 -18.07
C MET A 133 -7.23 3.32 -18.83
N ARG A 134 -7.49 4.02 -19.92
CA ARG A 134 -6.46 4.69 -20.71
C ARG A 134 -7.02 6.00 -21.31
N SER A 135 -6.28 7.10 -21.15
CA SER A 135 -6.67 8.42 -21.67
C SER A 135 -8.09 8.84 -21.29
N GLY A 136 -8.49 8.54 -20.03
CA GLY A 136 -9.81 8.90 -19.51
C GLY A 136 -10.97 8.00 -20.00
N GLN A 137 -10.67 6.91 -20.71
CA GLN A 137 -11.68 5.97 -21.20
C GLN A 137 -11.50 4.60 -20.56
N MET A 138 -12.61 3.93 -20.28
CA MET A 138 -12.62 2.51 -19.94
C MET A 138 -12.33 1.70 -21.22
N ILE A 139 -11.27 0.89 -21.18
CA ILE A 139 -10.85 0.07 -22.31
C ILE A 139 -11.55 -1.27 -22.26
N ASP A 140 -11.45 -1.95 -21.13
CA ASP A 140 -12.08 -3.25 -20.91
C ASP A 140 -12.16 -3.57 -19.41
N THR A 141 -13.01 -4.54 -19.07
CA THR A 141 -13.12 -5.10 -17.72
C THR A 141 -13.06 -6.62 -17.82
N VAL A 142 -12.12 -7.24 -17.15
CA VAL A 142 -11.83 -8.68 -17.24
C VAL A 142 -11.74 -9.33 -15.86
N LEU A 143 -12.11 -10.61 -15.77
CA LEU A 143 -11.86 -11.41 -14.59
C LEU A 143 -10.37 -11.74 -14.49
N ASN A 144 -9.82 -11.72 -13.28
CA ASN A 144 -8.38 -11.88 -13.03
C ASN A 144 -7.86 -13.26 -13.47
N ASP A 145 -8.65 -14.32 -13.35
CA ASP A 145 -8.29 -15.68 -13.75
C ASP A 145 -8.19 -15.89 -15.27
N ASN A 146 -8.68 -14.93 -16.06
CA ASN A 146 -8.72 -14.99 -17.53
C ASN A 146 -7.74 -14.03 -18.23
N VAL A 147 -6.83 -13.36 -17.48
CA VAL A 147 -5.95 -12.34 -18.05
C VAL A 147 -4.50 -12.51 -17.61
N SER A 148 -3.57 -12.34 -18.53
CA SER A 148 -2.14 -12.32 -18.24
C SER A 148 -1.60 -10.90 -18.04
N LYS A 149 -0.47 -10.79 -17.35
CA LYS A 149 0.27 -9.53 -17.18
C LYS A 149 0.56 -8.83 -18.51
N THR A 150 0.93 -9.60 -19.54
CA THR A 150 1.21 -9.08 -20.89
C THR A 150 -0.05 -8.47 -21.51
N GLN A 151 -1.17 -9.16 -21.43
CA GLN A 151 -2.45 -8.65 -21.94
C GLN A 151 -2.88 -7.36 -21.25
N LEU A 152 -2.78 -7.29 -19.92
CA LEU A 152 -3.06 -6.05 -19.18
C LEU A 152 -2.15 -4.90 -19.62
N ALA A 153 -0.84 -5.17 -19.76
CA ALA A 153 0.11 -4.16 -20.22
C ALA A 153 -0.22 -3.66 -21.65
N GLU A 154 -0.60 -4.55 -22.55
CA GLU A 154 -1.04 -4.18 -23.91
C GLU A 154 -2.31 -3.33 -23.91
N MET A 155 -3.31 -3.67 -23.07
CA MET A 155 -4.52 -2.85 -22.90
C MET A 155 -4.20 -1.45 -22.39
N MET A 156 -3.28 -1.34 -21.42
CA MET A 156 -2.86 -0.05 -20.85
C MET A 156 -2.09 0.81 -21.86
N ILE A 157 -1.20 0.21 -22.65
CA ILE A 157 -0.34 0.92 -23.62
C ILE A 157 -1.09 1.16 -24.93
N GLY A 158 -1.98 0.25 -25.31
CA GLY A 158 -2.73 0.29 -26.58
C GLY A 158 -1.96 -0.18 -27.80
N LYS A 159 -0.87 -0.90 -27.57
CA LYS A 159 -0.02 -1.51 -28.62
C LYS A 159 0.46 -2.86 -28.12
N SER A 160 0.60 -3.83 -29.04
CA SER A 160 1.27 -5.09 -28.71
C SER A 160 2.70 -4.83 -28.28
N LEU A 161 3.11 -5.44 -27.17
CA LEU A 161 4.47 -5.35 -26.70
C LEU A 161 5.38 -6.18 -27.62
N PRO A 162 6.45 -5.62 -28.18
CA PRO A 162 7.41 -6.41 -28.90
C PRO A 162 8.02 -7.43 -27.95
N THR A 163 8.06 -8.70 -28.36
CA THR A 163 8.78 -9.73 -27.60
C THR A 163 10.23 -9.26 -27.44
N PRO A 164 10.74 -9.11 -26.21
CA PRO A 164 12.12 -8.74 -26.02
C PRO A 164 13.00 -9.74 -26.78
N PRO A 165 13.99 -9.30 -27.57
CA PRO A 165 14.93 -10.24 -28.16
C PRO A 165 15.52 -11.10 -27.04
N ALA A 166 15.61 -12.41 -27.26
CA ALA A 166 16.26 -13.30 -26.33
C ALA A 166 17.65 -12.71 -26.01
N ARG A 167 17.88 -12.33 -24.76
CA ARG A 167 19.21 -11.92 -24.35
C ARG A 167 20.12 -13.09 -24.59
N ALA A 168 21.03 -12.96 -25.55
CA ALA A 168 22.16 -13.87 -25.62
C ALA A 168 22.85 -13.77 -24.26
N THR A 169 22.89 -14.88 -23.54
CA THR A 169 23.74 -14.98 -22.36
C THR A 169 25.18 -14.78 -22.86
N SER A 170 25.70 -13.56 -22.71
CA SER A 170 27.12 -13.36 -22.97
C SER A 170 27.86 -14.15 -21.92
N THR A 171 28.61 -15.14 -22.36
CA THR A 171 29.56 -15.89 -21.51
C THR A 171 30.88 -15.14 -21.38
N ASP A 172 30.87 -13.82 -21.57
CA ASP A 172 32.05 -12.99 -21.44
C ASP A 172 32.32 -12.80 -19.93
N GLU A 173 33.30 -13.55 -19.43
CA GLU A 173 33.73 -13.54 -18.02
C GLU A 173 34.51 -12.27 -17.64
N LYS A 174 34.60 -11.28 -18.53
CA LYS A 174 35.32 -10.04 -18.27
C LYS A 174 34.59 -9.21 -17.22
N ILE A 175 35.20 -9.11 -16.06
CA ILE A 175 34.77 -8.23 -14.99
C ILE A 175 34.92 -6.78 -15.45
N ILE A 176 33.85 -6.01 -15.44
CA ILE A 176 33.81 -4.58 -15.79
C ILE A 176 33.70 -3.69 -14.55
N LEU A 177 33.20 -4.21 -13.44
CA LEU A 177 33.18 -3.54 -12.15
C LEU A 177 33.38 -4.58 -11.06
N LYS A 178 34.36 -4.34 -10.17
CA LYS A 178 34.55 -5.08 -8.93
C LYS A 178 34.38 -4.12 -7.75
N VAL A 179 33.53 -4.49 -6.83
CA VAL A 179 33.28 -3.74 -5.61
C VAL A 179 33.63 -4.63 -4.44
N GLU A 180 34.49 -4.14 -3.53
CA GLU A 180 34.96 -4.92 -2.39
C GLU A 180 34.74 -4.11 -1.10
N ASN A 181 34.16 -4.77 -0.10
CA ASN A 181 34.04 -4.28 1.27
C ASN A 181 33.45 -2.84 1.40
N ILE A 182 32.39 -2.53 0.61
CA ILE A 182 31.71 -1.25 0.75
C ILE A 182 31.05 -1.17 2.11
N LYS A 183 31.25 -0.02 2.76
CA LYS A 183 30.56 0.38 3.99
C LYS A 183 29.95 1.75 3.80
N SER A 184 28.76 1.97 4.35
CA SER A 184 28.11 3.27 4.43
C SER A 184 27.55 3.52 5.82
N ASN A 185 27.70 4.75 6.28
CA ASN A 185 27.12 5.23 7.53
C ASN A 185 26.15 6.38 7.23
N ASP A 186 25.13 6.59 8.09
CA ASP A 186 24.30 7.78 8.07
C ASP A 186 25.05 9.00 8.65
N GLU A 187 24.40 10.17 8.61
CA GLU A 187 24.95 11.42 9.16
C GLU A 187 25.19 11.35 10.68
N GLY A 188 24.53 10.44 11.38
CA GLY A 188 24.72 10.16 12.82
C GLY A 188 25.81 9.15 13.13
N GLY A 189 26.51 8.60 12.10
CA GLY A 189 27.59 7.61 12.26
C GLY A 189 27.09 6.18 12.43
N ARG A 190 25.78 5.90 12.33
CA ARG A 190 25.23 4.54 12.37
C ARG A 190 25.48 3.85 11.04
N THR A 191 25.99 2.61 11.10
CA THR A 191 26.22 1.80 9.89
C THR A 191 24.90 1.45 9.22
N ILE A 192 24.74 1.84 7.94
CA ILE A 192 23.60 1.48 7.10
C ILE A 192 23.84 0.10 6.50
N PHE A 193 25.03 -0.14 5.95
CA PHE A 193 25.49 -1.44 5.47
C PHE A 193 27.02 -1.51 5.52
N GLU A 194 27.55 -2.73 5.61
CA GLU A 194 28.99 -3.03 5.58
C GLU A 194 29.23 -4.38 4.90
N ASP A 195 30.49 -4.61 4.50
CA ASP A 195 31.00 -5.86 3.89
C ASP A 195 30.27 -6.26 2.58
N ILE A 196 29.75 -5.28 1.82
CA ILE A 196 29.15 -5.54 0.52
C ILE A 196 30.24 -5.73 -0.54
N THR A 197 30.30 -6.92 -1.12
CA THR A 197 31.23 -7.30 -2.19
C THR A 197 30.47 -7.92 -3.35
N PHE A 198 30.67 -7.43 -4.58
CA PHE A 198 30.07 -8.00 -5.79
C PHE A 198 30.89 -7.67 -7.05
N GLU A 199 30.67 -8.43 -8.11
CA GLU A 199 31.29 -8.23 -9.42
C GLU A 199 30.20 -8.07 -10.48
N VAL A 200 30.45 -7.22 -11.47
CA VAL A 200 29.61 -7.07 -12.66
C VAL A 200 30.44 -7.51 -13.87
N HIS A 201 29.89 -8.46 -14.61
CA HIS A 201 30.48 -8.99 -15.82
C HIS A 201 29.87 -8.30 -17.05
N LYS A 202 30.62 -8.32 -18.20
CA LYS A 202 30.18 -7.69 -19.44
C LYS A 202 28.99 -8.43 -20.06
#